data_8755221587c87cb60c919bc61b1c949e
#
_entry.id   8755221587c87cb60c919bc61b1c949e
#
_cell.length_a   1.000
_cell.length_b   1.000
_cell.length_c   1.000
_cell.angle_alpha   90.00
_cell.angle_beta   90.00
_cell.angle_gamma   90.00
#
_symmetry.space_group_name_H-M   'P 1'
#
loop_
_entity.id
_entity.type
_entity.pdbx_description
1 polymer ?
#
loop_
_entity_poly.entity_id
_entity_poly.type
_entity_poly.pdbx_seq_one_letter_code
_entity_poly.pdbx_strand_id
1 'polypeptide(L)'
;IRGRGLLCRACMKSQMASPVFSDVIAALIAVVNSRFPSIGDLLLRRLVLQIRRAYDRNDKPLLLAVVKFLAHLVNQRVSGETIALELLQMLLGEPTGDTVEVAVAFVKECGATLHEVSPRAFNVIFDIFRGILHEGRDLEYRCQCLIESLVTLRRSNFEGHPAIRPQLDILADDSEQVTHEMSLFDEIDPETSLDVFKPDPEFLQNESKYEQLKRKILGEEVTNEEEEEDEEEEEEEEG
;
A
#
# COMPACT_ATOMS: atom_id res chain seq x y z
N ILE A 1 -2.33 -14.79 11.47
CA ILE A 1 -1.17 -13.96 11.83
C ILE A 1 0.15 -14.64 11.47
N ARG A 2 0.33 -15.97 11.63
CA ARG A 2 1.55 -16.69 11.27
C ARG A 2 1.89 -16.64 9.77
N GLY A 3 0.90 -16.50 8.90
CA GLY A 3 1.08 -16.41 7.44
C GLY A 3 1.33 -14.98 6.93
N ARG A 4 1.47 -13.96 7.79
CA ARG A 4 1.51 -12.55 7.35
C ARG A 4 2.62 -12.28 6.31
N GLY A 5 3.82 -12.80 6.54
CA GLY A 5 4.94 -12.64 5.59
C GLY A 5 4.68 -13.33 4.25
N LEU A 6 4.12 -14.55 4.29
CA LEU A 6 3.76 -15.29 3.08
C LEU A 6 2.65 -14.60 2.28
N LEU A 7 1.64 -14.05 2.97
CA LEU A 7 0.57 -13.29 2.32
C LEU A 7 1.12 -12.03 1.63
N CYS A 8 1.92 -11.22 2.34
CA CYS A 8 2.56 -10.04 1.75
C CYS A 8 3.38 -10.41 0.51
N ARG A 9 4.20 -11.48 0.61
CA ARG A 9 5.00 -11.97 -0.50
C ARG A 9 4.14 -12.46 -1.68
N ALA A 10 3.04 -13.16 -1.42
CA ALA A 10 2.13 -13.62 -2.46
C ALA A 10 1.46 -12.44 -3.17
N CYS A 11 0.93 -11.45 -2.42
CA CYS A 11 0.32 -10.24 -2.98
C CYS A 11 1.30 -9.44 -3.84
N MET A 12 2.52 -9.20 -3.35
CA MET A 12 3.56 -8.50 -4.13
C MET A 12 3.92 -9.25 -5.40
N LYS A 13 4.07 -10.59 -5.34
CA LYS A 13 4.36 -11.40 -6.54
C LYS A 13 3.21 -11.39 -7.54
N SER A 14 1.97 -11.49 -7.08
CA SER A 14 0.79 -11.46 -7.94
C SER A 14 0.65 -10.10 -8.63
N GLN A 15 0.86 -9.01 -7.89
CA GLN A 15 0.83 -7.66 -8.43
C GLN A 15 1.93 -7.46 -9.48
N MET A 16 3.15 -7.91 -9.21
CA MET A 16 4.26 -7.83 -10.17
C MET A 16 4.02 -8.64 -11.44
N ALA A 17 3.36 -9.81 -11.33
CA ALA A 17 3.02 -10.63 -12.48
C ALA A 17 1.93 -10.00 -13.35
N SER A 18 1.03 -9.21 -12.76
CA SER A 18 -0.08 -8.56 -13.44
C SER A 18 -0.38 -7.18 -12.87
N PRO A 19 0.42 -6.15 -13.19
CA PRO A 19 0.25 -4.79 -12.65
C PRO A 19 -1.10 -4.14 -13.00
N VAL A 20 -1.82 -4.67 -13.99
CA VAL A 20 -3.17 -4.21 -14.36
C VAL A 20 -4.17 -4.40 -13.24
N PHE A 21 -3.98 -5.42 -12.38
CA PHE A 21 -4.85 -5.74 -11.25
C PHE A 21 -4.34 -5.16 -9.92
N SER A 22 -3.48 -4.15 -9.97
CA SER A 22 -2.94 -3.52 -8.75
C SER A 22 -4.03 -2.97 -7.84
N ASP A 23 -5.09 -2.41 -8.40
CA ASP A 23 -6.25 -1.90 -7.68
C ASP A 23 -7.04 -3.00 -6.95
N VAL A 24 -7.21 -4.16 -7.58
CA VAL A 24 -7.89 -5.32 -6.95
C VAL A 24 -7.07 -5.85 -5.77
N ILE A 25 -5.75 -5.97 -5.95
CA ILE A 25 -4.87 -6.44 -4.87
C ILE A 25 -4.79 -5.40 -3.75
N ALA A 26 -4.79 -4.10 -4.09
CA ALA A 26 -4.83 -3.04 -3.08
C ALA A 26 -6.15 -3.05 -2.28
N ALA A 27 -7.29 -3.29 -2.92
CA ALA A 27 -8.57 -3.45 -2.24
C ALA A 27 -8.58 -4.67 -1.30
N LEU A 28 -8.02 -5.81 -1.74
CA LEU A 28 -7.82 -6.97 -0.85
C LEU A 28 -6.99 -6.60 0.37
N ILE A 29 -5.86 -5.90 0.16
CA ILE A 29 -5.00 -5.48 1.27
C ILE A 29 -5.71 -4.48 2.18
N ALA A 30 -6.54 -3.59 1.65
CA ALA A 30 -7.33 -2.65 2.45
C ALA A 30 -8.26 -3.39 3.42
N VAL A 31 -8.99 -4.41 2.95
CA VAL A 31 -9.85 -5.25 3.80
C VAL A 31 -9.03 -6.05 4.82
N VAL A 32 -7.87 -6.59 4.44
CA VAL A 32 -7.00 -7.29 5.38
C VAL A 32 -6.43 -6.32 6.42
N ASN A 33 -6.05 -5.11 6.01
CA ASN A 33 -5.48 -4.09 6.88
C ASN A 33 -6.48 -3.60 7.95
N SER A 34 -7.76 -3.45 7.60
CA SER A 34 -8.79 -3.05 8.57
C SER A 34 -8.93 -4.05 9.72
N ARG A 35 -8.67 -5.34 9.47
CA ARG A 35 -8.73 -6.41 10.48
C ARG A 35 -7.38 -6.71 11.11
N PHE A 36 -6.30 -6.64 10.32
CA PHE A 36 -4.94 -7.00 10.71
C PHE A 36 -3.94 -5.92 10.27
N PRO A 37 -3.88 -4.75 10.94
CA PRO A 37 -3.03 -3.63 10.54
C PRO A 37 -1.54 -3.98 10.38
N SER A 38 -1.05 -4.95 11.16
CA SER A 38 0.34 -5.41 11.05
C SER A 38 0.71 -6.02 9.69
N ILE A 39 -0.29 -6.43 8.90
CA ILE A 39 -0.07 -6.97 7.55
C ILE A 39 0.10 -5.82 6.56
N GLY A 40 -0.72 -4.77 6.66
CA GLY A 40 -0.57 -3.56 5.84
C GLY A 40 0.77 -2.87 6.08
N ASP A 41 1.16 -2.69 7.33
CA ASP A 41 2.46 -2.13 7.70
C ASP A 41 3.63 -2.95 7.12
N LEU A 42 3.63 -4.27 7.29
CA LEU A 42 4.66 -5.14 6.73
C LEU A 42 4.73 -5.07 5.21
N LEU A 43 3.57 -5.04 4.54
CA LEU A 43 3.51 -4.91 3.09
C LEU A 43 4.13 -3.60 2.63
N LEU A 44 3.79 -2.48 3.27
CA LEU A 44 4.34 -1.15 2.94
C LEU A 44 5.85 -1.10 3.15
N ARG A 45 6.37 -1.63 4.26
CA ARG A 45 7.82 -1.74 4.49
C ARG A 45 8.55 -2.43 3.34
N ARG A 46 8.02 -3.57 2.90
CA ARG A 46 8.58 -4.34 1.79
C ARG A 46 8.46 -3.60 0.46
N LEU A 47 7.35 -2.91 0.25
CA LEU A 47 7.10 -2.14 -0.96
C LEU A 47 8.07 -0.95 -1.08
N VAL A 48 8.31 -0.21 0.00
CA VAL A 48 9.29 0.89 0.06
C VAL A 48 10.69 0.40 -0.31
N LEU A 49 11.12 -0.71 0.27
CA LEU A 49 12.43 -1.29 -0.07
C LEU A 49 12.51 -1.74 -1.53
N GLN A 50 11.41 -2.19 -2.11
CA GLN A 50 11.35 -2.56 -3.52
C GLN A 50 11.39 -1.33 -4.42
N ILE A 51 10.72 -0.24 -4.07
CA ILE A 51 10.78 1.04 -4.79
C ILE A 51 12.21 1.56 -4.80
N ARG A 52 12.88 1.64 -3.65
CA ARG A 52 14.27 2.10 -3.55
C ARG A 52 15.19 1.27 -4.45
N ARG A 53 15.11 -0.06 -4.37
CA ARG A 53 15.92 -0.96 -5.20
C ARG A 53 15.66 -0.78 -6.70
N ALA A 54 14.41 -0.58 -7.09
CA ALA A 54 14.05 -0.35 -8.48
C ALA A 54 14.60 0.99 -8.98
N TYR A 55 14.51 2.04 -8.15
CA TYR A 55 15.03 3.36 -8.45
C TYR A 55 16.56 3.34 -8.57
N ASP A 56 17.28 2.78 -7.59
CA ASP A 56 18.75 2.71 -7.57
C ASP A 56 19.33 1.92 -8.75
N ARG A 57 18.57 0.91 -9.23
CA ARG A 57 18.96 0.08 -10.37
C ARG A 57 18.53 0.63 -11.72
N ASN A 58 17.79 1.74 -11.74
CA ASN A 58 17.15 2.28 -12.93
C ASN A 58 16.27 1.23 -13.66
N ASP A 59 15.63 0.35 -12.90
CA ASP A 59 14.70 -0.66 -13.43
C ASP A 59 13.31 -0.06 -13.61
N LYS A 60 13.11 0.63 -14.72
CA LYS A 60 11.87 1.34 -15.04
C LYS A 60 10.64 0.42 -15.07
N PRO A 61 10.66 -0.78 -15.70
CA PRO A 61 9.49 -1.67 -15.68
C PRO A 61 9.08 -2.07 -14.27
N LEU A 62 10.06 -2.43 -13.44
CA LEU A 62 9.83 -2.75 -12.03
C LEU A 62 9.29 -1.54 -11.28
N LEU A 63 9.91 -0.38 -11.45
CA LEU A 63 9.52 0.85 -10.76
C LEU A 63 8.08 1.25 -11.11
N LEU A 64 7.69 1.22 -12.39
CA LEU A 64 6.30 1.49 -12.82
C LEU A 64 5.29 0.56 -12.16
N ALA A 65 5.59 -0.74 -12.08
CA ALA A 65 4.69 -1.71 -11.45
C ALA A 65 4.53 -1.46 -9.95
N VAL A 66 5.64 -1.20 -9.25
CA VAL A 66 5.65 -1.03 -7.79
C VAL A 66 5.01 0.30 -7.37
N VAL A 67 5.31 1.40 -8.08
CA VAL A 67 4.69 2.70 -7.77
C VAL A 67 3.18 2.68 -8.07
N LYS A 68 2.74 1.95 -9.08
CA LYS A 68 1.32 1.76 -9.35
C LYS A 68 0.61 1.08 -8.18
N PHE A 69 1.24 0.08 -7.58
CA PHE A 69 0.69 -0.57 -6.39
C PHE A 69 0.62 0.40 -5.20
N LEU A 70 1.68 1.16 -4.96
CA LEU A 70 1.66 2.20 -3.93
C LEU A 70 0.54 3.21 -4.15
N ALA A 71 0.34 3.68 -5.39
CA ALA A 71 -0.73 4.63 -5.71
C ALA A 71 -2.11 4.10 -5.28
N HIS A 72 -2.40 2.84 -5.57
CA HIS A 72 -3.68 2.23 -5.17
C HIS A 72 -3.78 1.98 -3.66
N LEU A 73 -2.65 1.70 -2.96
CA LEU A 73 -2.65 1.61 -1.49
C LEU A 73 -2.89 2.97 -0.83
N VAL A 74 -2.40 4.07 -1.43
CA VAL A 74 -2.71 5.44 -1.00
C VAL A 74 -4.19 5.75 -1.23
N ASN A 75 -4.73 5.40 -2.40
CA ASN A 75 -6.15 5.57 -2.69
C ASN A 75 -7.05 4.82 -1.71
N GLN A 76 -6.66 3.61 -1.31
CA GLN A 76 -7.36 2.78 -0.32
C GLN A 76 -7.08 3.18 1.14
N ARG A 77 -6.34 4.27 1.36
CA ARG A 77 -5.96 4.78 2.71
C ARG A 77 -5.21 3.76 3.58
N VAL A 78 -4.59 2.76 2.98
CA VAL A 78 -3.66 1.86 3.68
C VAL A 78 -2.36 2.60 3.99
N SER A 79 -1.93 3.49 3.09
CA SER A 79 -0.75 4.35 3.25
C SER A 79 -1.15 5.82 3.26
N GLY A 80 -0.49 6.63 4.09
CA GLY A 80 -0.64 8.08 4.11
C GLY A 80 -0.11 8.75 2.84
N GLU A 81 -0.47 10.02 2.64
CA GLU A 81 -0.04 10.81 1.49
C GLU A 81 1.43 11.20 1.52
N THR A 82 2.05 11.22 2.69
CA THR A 82 3.45 11.64 2.88
C THR A 82 4.40 10.86 1.98
N ILE A 83 4.29 9.54 1.98
CA ILE A 83 5.14 8.67 1.15
C ILE A 83 4.94 8.92 -0.36
N ALA A 84 3.71 9.25 -0.78
CA ALA A 84 3.42 9.58 -2.18
C ALA A 84 4.08 10.89 -2.60
N LEU A 85 4.05 11.90 -1.73
CA LEU A 85 4.69 13.19 -1.97
C LEU A 85 6.22 13.07 -1.97
N GLU A 86 6.79 12.31 -1.06
CA GLU A 86 8.23 12.02 -1.01
C GLU A 86 8.70 11.26 -2.27
N LEU A 87 7.90 10.29 -2.74
CA LEU A 87 8.17 9.58 -3.99
C LEU A 87 8.22 10.54 -5.17
N LEU A 88 7.24 11.43 -5.29
CA LEU A 88 7.20 12.43 -6.34
C LEU A 88 8.38 13.40 -6.25
N GLN A 89 8.74 13.83 -5.04
CA GLN A 89 9.93 14.66 -4.83
C GLN A 89 11.22 13.95 -5.26
N MET A 90 11.36 12.66 -4.93
CA MET A 90 12.51 11.85 -5.34
C MET A 90 12.58 11.70 -6.86
N LEU A 91 11.45 11.38 -7.52
CA LEU A 91 11.41 11.16 -8.98
C LEU A 91 11.64 12.45 -9.79
N LEU A 92 11.21 13.59 -9.25
CA LEU A 92 11.27 14.89 -9.95
C LEU A 92 12.45 15.76 -9.50
N GLY A 93 13.23 15.33 -8.49
CA GLY A 93 14.40 16.06 -8.00
C GLY A 93 15.53 16.14 -9.04
N GLU A 94 15.80 15.00 -9.70
CA GLU A 94 16.71 14.90 -10.84
C GLU A 94 15.96 14.30 -12.04
N PRO A 95 15.20 15.13 -12.80
CA PRO A 95 14.26 14.61 -13.78
C PRO A 95 14.99 14.02 -14.99
N THR A 96 14.74 12.76 -15.26
CA THR A 96 15.08 12.06 -16.50
C THR A 96 13.81 11.69 -17.25
N GLY A 97 13.92 11.29 -18.52
CA GLY A 97 12.76 10.82 -19.28
C GLY A 97 12.01 9.68 -18.56
N ASP A 98 12.76 8.78 -17.94
CA ASP A 98 12.20 7.62 -17.23
C ASP A 98 11.55 8.01 -15.91
N THR A 99 12.19 8.85 -15.09
CA THR A 99 11.62 9.26 -13.80
C THR A 99 10.39 10.14 -13.98
N VAL A 100 10.36 10.99 -15.01
CA VAL A 100 9.19 11.80 -15.37
C VAL A 100 8.03 10.90 -15.82
N GLU A 101 8.28 9.88 -16.65
CA GLU A 101 7.24 8.94 -17.07
C GLU A 101 6.64 8.19 -15.86
N VAL A 102 7.49 7.73 -14.95
CA VAL A 102 7.05 7.08 -13.71
C VAL A 102 6.22 8.03 -12.83
N ALA A 103 6.67 9.27 -12.64
CA ALA A 103 5.96 10.26 -11.86
C ALA A 103 4.58 10.59 -12.48
N VAL A 104 4.51 10.76 -13.79
CA VAL A 104 3.23 10.98 -14.49
C VAL A 104 2.30 9.79 -14.34
N ALA A 105 2.81 8.56 -14.50
CA ALA A 105 2.01 7.35 -14.33
C ALA A 105 1.47 7.24 -12.89
N PHE A 106 2.30 7.54 -11.91
CA PHE A 106 1.91 7.54 -10.50
C PHE A 106 0.80 8.55 -10.19
N VAL A 107 0.96 9.81 -10.64
CA VAL A 107 -0.03 10.86 -10.41
C VAL A 107 -1.34 10.58 -11.15
N LYS A 108 -1.34 9.90 -12.29
CA LYS A 108 -2.58 9.48 -12.96
C LYS A 108 -3.41 8.53 -12.11
N GLU A 109 -2.79 7.67 -11.31
CA GLU A 109 -3.49 6.69 -10.48
C GLU A 109 -3.96 7.27 -9.13
N CYS A 110 -3.18 8.15 -8.47
CA CYS A 110 -3.53 8.67 -7.14
C CYS A 110 -3.71 10.19 -7.07
N GLY A 111 -3.64 10.89 -8.19
CA GLY A 111 -3.70 12.35 -8.20
C GLY A 111 -5.03 12.92 -7.70
N ALA A 112 -6.15 12.24 -7.91
CA ALA A 112 -7.43 12.64 -7.36
C ALA A 112 -7.40 12.66 -5.83
N THR A 113 -6.91 11.59 -5.21
CA THR A 113 -6.74 11.49 -3.74
C THR A 113 -5.79 12.55 -3.20
N LEU A 114 -4.61 12.72 -3.84
CA LEU A 114 -3.63 13.73 -3.40
C LEU A 114 -4.15 15.15 -3.53
N HIS A 115 -4.96 15.43 -4.54
CA HIS A 115 -5.61 16.74 -4.72
C HIS A 115 -6.61 17.04 -3.61
N GLU A 116 -7.33 16.03 -3.12
CA GLU A 116 -8.31 16.16 -2.04
C GLU A 116 -7.62 16.28 -0.67
N VAL A 117 -6.68 15.37 -0.37
CA VAL A 117 -6.06 15.24 0.96
C VAL A 117 -5.01 16.34 1.21
N SER A 118 -4.14 16.60 0.24
CA SER A 118 -3.02 17.54 0.38
C SER A 118 -2.91 18.53 -0.79
N PRO A 119 -3.91 19.40 -1.04
CA PRO A 119 -3.97 20.26 -2.22
C PRO A 119 -2.78 21.24 -2.33
N ARG A 120 -2.23 21.69 -1.21
CA ARG A 120 -1.07 22.62 -1.21
C ARG A 120 0.20 21.93 -1.69
N ALA A 121 0.53 20.78 -1.12
CA ALA A 121 1.70 20.01 -1.51
C ALA A 121 1.56 19.52 -2.97
N PHE A 122 0.38 19.11 -3.36
CA PHE A 122 0.08 18.68 -4.72
C PHE A 122 0.25 19.82 -5.75
N ASN A 123 -0.10 21.08 -5.37
CA ASN A 123 0.19 22.24 -6.21
C ASN A 123 1.67 22.42 -6.48
N VAL A 124 2.52 22.25 -5.44
CA VAL A 124 3.97 22.35 -5.57
C VAL A 124 4.51 21.30 -6.56
N ILE A 125 4.00 20.08 -6.52
CA ILE A 125 4.37 19.02 -7.48
C ILE A 125 4.04 19.44 -8.92
N PHE A 126 2.88 20.07 -9.15
CA PHE A 126 2.54 20.56 -10.47
C PHE A 126 3.35 21.79 -10.92
N ASP A 127 3.82 22.60 -9.96
CA ASP A 127 4.77 23.68 -10.28
C ASP A 127 6.12 23.11 -10.74
N ILE A 128 6.57 22.00 -10.12
CA ILE A 128 7.77 21.28 -10.57
C ILE A 128 7.56 20.74 -12.00
N PHE A 129 6.44 20.07 -12.30
CA PHE A 129 6.15 19.60 -13.66
C PHE A 129 6.16 20.73 -14.68
N ARG A 130 5.61 21.90 -14.33
CA ARG A 130 5.64 23.09 -15.20
C ARG A 130 7.06 23.62 -15.40
N GLY A 131 7.87 23.66 -14.32
CA GLY A 131 9.29 24.01 -14.40
C GLY A 131 10.04 23.10 -15.38
N ILE A 132 9.83 21.79 -15.28
CA ILE A 132 10.42 20.81 -16.18
C ILE A 132 10.03 21.06 -17.64
N LEU A 133 8.77 21.42 -17.92
CA LEU A 133 8.33 21.79 -19.29
C LEU A 133 9.01 23.04 -19.83
N HIS A 134 9.27 24.04 -18.97
CA HIS A 134 9.85 25.33 -19.41
C HIS A 134 11.37 25.29 -19.50
N GLU A 135 12.04 24.58 -18.60
CA GLU A 135 13.49 24.54 -18.47
C GLU A 135 14.13 23.35 -19.17
N GLY A 136 13.36 22.30 -19.41
CA GLY A 136 13.82 21.02 -19.95
C GLY A 136 14.14 21.05 -21.43
N ARG A 137 15.20 21.79 -21.84
CA ARG A 137 15.66 21.85 -23.24
C ARG A 137 16.10 20.49 -23.80
N ASP A 138 16.43 19.53 -22.91
CA ASP A 138 16.92 18.20 -23.26
C ASP A 138 15.89 17.08 -23.03
N LEU A 139 14.64 17.44 -22.65
CA LEU A 139 13.61 16.43 -22.42
C LEU A 139 13.03 15.96 -23.76
N GLU A 140 12.92 14.64 -23.92
CA GLU A 140 12.28 14.06 -25.11
C GLU A 140 10.85 14.60 -25.29
N TYR A 141 10.45 14.88 -26.52
CA TYR A 141 9.11 15.35 -26.88
C TYR A 141 7.99 14.47 -26.27
N ARG A 142 8.22 13.16 -26.15
CA ARG A 142 7.31 12.23 -25.50
C ARG A 142 7.00 12.62 -24.04
N CYS A 143 8.03 13.00 -23.27
CA CYS A 143 7.87 13.41 -21.87
C CYS A 143 7.09 14.72 -21.75
N GLN A 144 7.31 15.66 -22.67
CA GLN A 144 6.55 16.89 -22.73
C GLN A 144 5.07 16.61 -22.93
N CYS A 145 4.70 15.75 -23.92
CA CYS A 145 3.32 15.34 -24.16
C CYS A 145 2.68 14.63 -22.93
N LEU A 146 3.46 13.84 -22.19
CA LEU A 146 2.97 13.17 -20.98
C LEU A 146 2.63 14.19 -19.89
N ILE A 147 3.49 15.18 -19.65
CA ILE A 147 3.21 16.23 -18.66
C ILE A 147 2.03 17.10 -19.10
N GLU A 148 1.93 17.49 -20.37
CA GLU A 148 0.79 18.26 -20.89
C GLU A 148 -0.53 17.50 -20.73
N SER A 149 -0.53 16.20 -21.02
CA SER A 149 -1.67 15.31 -20.78
C SER A 149 -2.06 15.29 -19.29
N LEU A 150 -1.07 15.21 -18.39
CA LEU A 150 -1.30 15.23 -16.95
C LEU A 150 -1.89 16.56 -16.47
N VAL A 151 -1.39 17.70 -16.99
CA VAL A 151 -1.93 19.03 -16.68
C VAL A 151 -3.38 19.13 -17.15
N THR A 152 -3.70 18.58 -18.30
CA THR A 152 -5.08 18.53 -18.84
C THR A 152 -5.99 17.68 -17.95
N LEU A 153 -5.52 16.49 -17.57
CA LEU A 153 -6.24 15.60 -16.66
C LEU A 153 -6.55 16.26 -15.31
N ARG A 154 -5.60 17.01 -14.76
CA ARG A 154 -5.83 17.78 -13.54
C ARG A 154 -6.90 18.84 -13.72
N ARG A 155 -6.93 19.56 -14.86
CA ARG A 155 -7.94 20.57 -15.16
C ARG A 155 -9.35 20.02 -15.23
N SER A 156 -9.49 18.75 -15.64
CA SER A 156 -10.74 17.99 -15.60
C SER A 156 -11.03 17.32 -14.26
N ASN A 157 -10.30 17.67 -13.18
CA ASN A 157 -10.43 17.01 -11.86
C ASN A 157 -10.32 15.48 -11.93
N PHE A 158 -9.38 14.97 -12.74
CA PHE A 158 -9.15 13.54 -12.93
C PHE A 158 -10.37 12.77 -13.44
N GLU A 159 -11.22 13.44 -14.25
CA GLU A 159 -12.38 12.80 -14.88
C GLU A 159 -11.96 11.56 -15.67
N GLY A 160 -12.65 10.43 -15.45
CA GLY A 160 -12.28 9.13 -16.03
C GLY A 160 -11.19 8.36 -15.31
N HIS A 161 -10.58 8.95 -14.27
CA HIS A 161 -9.57 8.33 -13.43
C HIS A 161 -9.98 8.39 -11.95
N PRO A 162 -11.02 7.67 -11.52
CA PRO A 162 -11.46 7.67 -10.14
C PRO A 162 -10.36 7.06 -9.24
N ALA A 163 -10.17 7.61 -8.06
CA ALA A 163 -9.21 7.11 -7.07
C ALA A 163 -9.48 5.63 -6.73
N ILE A 164 -10.74 5.31 -6.47
CA ILE A 164 -11.20 3.94 -6.23
C ILE A 164 -12.35 3.64 -7.20
N ARG A 165 -12.30 2.48 -7.85
CA ARG A 165 -13.43 2.02 -8.65
C ARG A 165 -14.60 1.64 -7.71
N PRO A 166 -15.86 2.00 -8.03
CA PRO A 166 -16.99 1.72 -7.13
C PRO A 166 -17.12 0.25 -6.70
N GLN A 167 -16.69 -0.69 -7.56
CA GLN A 167 -16.74 -2.12 -7.27
C GLN A 167 -15.65 -2.57 -6.28
N LEU A 168 -14.62 -1.74 -6.04
CA LEU A 168 -13.48 -2.00 -5.16
C LEU A 168 -13.50 -1.15 -3.89
N ASP A 169 -14.52 -0.34 -3.73
CA ASP A 169 -14.85 0.38 -2.50
C ASP A 169 -15.65 -0.55 -1.59
N ILE A 170 -14.92 -1.42 -0.88
CA ILE A 170 -15.50 -2.54 -0.13
C ILE A 170 -15.68 -2.18 1.35
N LEU A 171 -14.89 -1.23 1.86
CA LEU A 171 -14.99 -0.79 3.24
C LEU A 171 -16.17 0.18 3.38
N ALA A 172 -17.19 -0.22 4.14
CA ALA A 172 -18.41 0.55 4.31
C ALA A 172 -18.20 1.84 5.11
N ASP A 173 -17.17 1.91 5.93
CA ASP A 173 -16.84 3.05 6.77
C ASP A 173 -15.32 3.32 6.72
N ASP A 174 -14.94 4.53 6.34
CA ASP A 174 -13.56 5.00 6.36
C ASP A 174 -12.91 4.92 7.75
N SER A 175 -13.70 4.93 8.82
CA SER A 175 -13.22 4.82 10.21
C SER A 175 -12.67 3.43 10.55
N GLU A 176 -12.98 2.40 9.76
CA GLU A 176 -12.44 1.05 9.95
C GLU A 176 -11.01 0.91 9.40
N GLN A 177 -10.56 1.83 8.56
CA GLN A 177 -9.24 1.73 7.93
C GLN A 177 -8.15 2.32 8.82
N VAL A 178 -7.07 1.57 8.98
CA VAL A 178 -5.85 2.03 9.65
C VAL A 178 -4.87 2.53 8.59
N THR A 179 -4.59 3.83 8.59
CA THR A 179 -3.60 4.44 7.70
C THR A 179 -2.22 4.37 8.35
N HIS A 180 -1.26 3.83 7.62
CA HIS A 180 0.14 3.76 8.07
C HIS A 180 0.92 4.96 7.53
N GLU A 181 1.51 5.71 8.45
CA GLU A 181 2.45 6.77 8.12
C GLU A 181 3.86 6.17 8.04
N MET A 182 4.48 6.31 6.89
CA MET A 182 5.81 5.78 6.61
C MET A 182 6.54 6.71 5.65
N SER A 183 7.84 6.92 5.87
CA SER A 183 8.70 7.67 4.95
C SER A 183 9.45 6.74 4.00
N LEU A 184 9.69 7.23 2.78
CA LEU A 184 10.59 6.55 1.83
C LEU A 184 12.03 6.48 2.35
N PHE A 185 12.41 7.30 3.33
CA PHE A 185 13.79 7.42 3.83
C PHE A 185 14.01 6.73 5.18
N ASP A 186 12.96 6.14 5.75
CA ASP A 186 13.05 5.42 7.02
C ASP A 186 13.98 4.21 6.93
N GLU A 187 14.62 3.86 8.04
CA GLU A 187 15.29 2.58 8.18
C GLU A 187 14.25 1.48 8.42
N ILE A 188 14.15 0.54 7.48
CA ILE A 188 13.04 -0.41 7.42
C ILE A 188 13.55 -1.84 7.50
N ASP A 189 13.00 -2.62 8.45
CA ASP A 189 13.18 -4.07 8.50
C ASP A 189 12.04 -4.77 7.71
N PRO A 190 12.37 -5.53 6.65
CA PRO A 190 11.39 -6.29 5.88
C PRO A 190 10.86 -7.56 6.57
N GLU A 191 11.33 -7.90 7.75
CA GLU A 191 10.97 -9.10 8.53
C GLU A 191 10.95 -10.38 7.65
N THR A 192 12.04 -10.65 6.94
CA THR A 192 12.12 -11.80 5.99
C THR A 192 12.02 -13.16 6.65
N SER A 193 12.26 -13.26 7.96
CA SER A 193 12.05 -14.47 8.75
C SER A 193 10.61 -14.98 8.72
N LEU A 194 9.64 -14.10 8.44
CA LEU A 194 8.21 -14.42 8.31
C LEU A 194 7.84 -15.06 6.96
N ASP A 195 8.77 -15.15 6.02
CA ASP A 195 8.56 -15.77 4.71
C ASP A 195 8.69 -17.31 4.73
N VAL A 196 9.03 -17.86 5.87
CA VAL A 196 9.21 -19.30 6.06
C VAL A 196 8.00 -19.87 6.80
N PHE A 197 7.27 -20.79 6.17
CA PHE A 197 6.20 -21.53 6.84
C PHE A 197 6.83 -22.50 7.85
N LYS A 198 6.40 -22.39 9.11
CA LYS A 198 6.80 -23.33 10.17
C LYS A 198 5.54 -24.03 10.64
N PRO A 199 5.38 -25.34 10.35
CA PRO A 199 4.26 -26.11 10.87
C PRO A 199 4.33 -26.15 12.40
N ASP A 200 3.18 -26.05 13.03
CA ASP A 200 3.03 -26.14 14.47
C ASP A 200 2.06 -27.27 14.79
N PRO A 201 2.54 -28.39 15.37
CA PRO A 201 1.68 -29.52 15.72
C PRO A 201 0.62 -29.18 16.78
N GLU A 202 0.92 -28.18 17.63
CA GLU A 202 0.03 -27.74 18.71
C GLU A 202 -0.71 -26.45 18.34
N PHE A 203 -1.00 -26.25 17.04
CA PHE A 203 -1.58 -25.01 16.54
C PHE A 203 -2.86 -24.59 17.30
N LEU A 204 -3.81 -25.50 17.47
CA LEU A 204 -5.10 -25.22 18.10
C LEU A 204 -4.92 -24.77 19.55
N GLN A 205 -4.12 -25.50 20.33
CA GLN A 205 -3.84 -25.13 21.74
C GLN A 205 -3.13 -23.76 21.85
N ASN A 206 -2.17 -23.50 20.96
CA ASN A 206 -1.45 -22.23 20.96
C ASN A 206 -2.33 -21.07 20.50
N GLU A 207 -3.29 -21.29 19.61
CA GLU A 207 -4.26 -20.28 19.18
C GLU A 207 -5.26 -19.96 20.31
N SER A 208 -5.79 -20.98 21.00
CA SER A 208 -6.66 -20.81 22.18
C SER A 208 -5.93 -20.01 23.28
N LYS A 209 -4.69 -20.39 23.63
CA LYS A 209 -3.87 -19.63 24.60
C LYS A 209 -3.61 -18.18 24.18
N TYR A 210 -3.43 -17.95 22.89
CA TYR A 210 -3.26 -16.58 22.36
C TYR A 210 -4.55 -15.77 22.51
N GLU A 211 -5.70 -16.34 22.21
CA GLU A 211 -6.99 -15.66 22.34
C GLU A 211 -7.31 -15.35 23.79
N GLN A 212 -7.09 -16.29 24.71
CA GLN A 212 -7.24 -16.07 26.14
C GLN A 212 -6.34 -14.94 26.64
N LEU A 213 -5.06 -14.92 26.21
CA LEU A 213 -4.13 -13.87 26.58
C LEU A 213 -4.55 -12.51 25.99
N LYS A 214 -5.02 -12.50 24.75
CA LYS A 214 -5.53 -11.30 24.08
C LYS A 214 -6.73 -10.72 24.82
N ARG A 215 -7.74 -11.54 25.15
CA ARG A 215 -8.92 -11.12 25.93
C ARG A 215 -8.49 -10.54 27.28
N LYS A 216 -7.56 -11.21 27.97
CA LYS A 216 -7.03 -10.75 29.27
C LYS A 216 -6.31 -9.40 29.18
N ILE A 217 -5.56 -9.15 28.10
CA ILE A 217 -4.84 -7.87 27.89
C ILE A 217 -5.81 -6.74 27.54
N LEU A 218 -6.82 -7.04 26.70
CA LEU A 218 -7.82 -6.07 26.27
C LEU A 218 -8.87 -5.77 27.33
N GLY A 219 -8.92 -6.53 28.44
CA GLY A 219 -9.91 -6.36 29.49
C GLY A 219 -11.32 -6.79 29.07
N GLU A 220 -11.43 -7.62 28.04
CA GLU A 220 -12.68 -8.24 27.63
C GLU A 220 -13.06 -9.28 28.71
N GLU A 221 -14.16 -9.03 29.45
CA GLU A 221 -14.66 -9.99 30.47
C GLU A 221 -15.10 -11.25 29.77
N VAL A 222 -14.54 -12.37 30.16
CA VAL A 222 -15.00 -13.69 29.73
C VAL A 222 -16.38 -13.89 30.36
N THR A 223 -17.41 -14.04 29.55
CA THR A 223 -18.68 -14.50 30.04
C THR A 223 -18.53 -15.98 30.42
N ASN A 224 -18.96 -16.36 31.62
CA ASN A 224 -18.83 -17.73 32.18
C ASN A 224 -19.38 -18.83 31.24
N GLU A 225 -20.25 -18.48 30.30
CA GLU A 225 -20.83 -19.41 29.31
C GLU A 225 -19.77 -19.91 28.29
N GLU A 226 -18.73 -19.09 27.96
CA GLU A 226 -17.68 -19.51 27.01
C GLU A 226 -16.60 -20.39 27.66
N GLU A 227 -16.43 -20.33 29.02
CA GLU A 227 -15.51 -21.22 29.74
C GLU A 227 -16.12 -22.64 29.88
N GLU A 228 -17.44 -22.76 29.98
CA GLU A 228 -18.13 -24.06 30.06
C GLU A 228 -18.14 -24.79 28.70
N GLU A 229 -18.25 -24.05 27.56
CA GLU A 229 -18.19 -24.65 26.23
C GLU A 229 -16.75 -25.13 25.90
N ASP A 230 -15.71 -24.37 26.27
CA ASP A 230 -14.30 -24.75 26.05
C ASP A 230 -13.90 -25.97 26.92
N GLU A 231 -14.44 -26.12 28.16
CA GLU A 231 -14.20 -27.29 29.03
C GLU A 231 -14.94 -28.54 28.51
N GLU A 232 -16.15 -28.39 27.94
CA GLU A 232 -16.90 -29.51 27.37
C GLU A 232 -16.25 -30.05 26.08
N GLU A 233 -15.67 -29.16 25.22
CA GLU A 233 -14.95 -29.59 24.02
C GLU A 233 -13.63 -30.31 24.37
N GLU A 234 -12.90 -29.88 25.43
CA GLU A 234 -11.67 -30.57 25.86
C GLU A 234 -11.97 -31.98 26.48
N GLU A 235 -13.11 -32.16 27.15
CA GLU A 235 -13.48 -33.48 27.67
C GLU A 235 -13.97 -34.44 26.58
N GLU A 236 -14.54 -33.95 25.46
CA GLU A 236 -14.95 -34.81 24.33
C GLU A 236 -13.75 -35.28 23.48
N GLU A 237 -12.64 -34.52 23.44
CA GLU A 237 -11.43 -34.92 22.69
C GLU A 237 -10.52 -35.90 23.44
N GLU A 238 -10.65 -36.02 24.79
CA GLU A 238 -9.87 -36.99 25.60
C GLU A 238 -10.58 -38.36 25.82
N GLY A 239 -11.81 -38.53 25.37
CA GLY A 239 -12.60 -39.76 25.51
C GLY A 239 -12.63 -40.60 24.23
#